data_ef17242b902d6715d84c0930eeb31b7c
#
_entry.id   ef17242b902d6715d84c0930eeb31b7c
#
_cell.length_a   1.000
_cell.length_b   1.000
_cell.length_c   1.000
_cell.angle_alpha   90.00
_cell.angle_beta   90.00
_cell.angle_gamma   90.00
#
_symmetry.space_group_name_H-M   'P 1'
#
loop_
_entity.id
_entity.type
_entity.pdbx_description
1 polymer ?
#
loop_
_entity_poly.entity_id
_entity_poly.type
_entity_poly.pdbx_seq_one_letter_code
_entity_poly.pdbx_strand_id
1 'polypeptide(L)'
;MNKNELVRAIANNAGITLKDAAIALDGFISAVTDGLKAGEKIQISGFGSFEIKEKPAREGFNPKTGEKISISASKIPAFKFGKAYKDSFN
;
A
#
# COMPACT_ATOMS: atom_id res chain seq x y z
N MET A 1 -8.38 14.61 -1.36
CA MET A 1 -7.17 15.06 -0.64
C MET A 1 -5.94 14.56 -1.37
N ASN A 2 -5.05 15.47 -1.71
CA ASN A 2 -3.78 15.09 -2.32
C ASN A 2 -2.67 14.95 -1.26
N LYS A 3 -1.44 14.65 -1.70
CA LYS A 3 -0.31 14.46 -0.77
C LYS A 3 -0.03 15.72 0.05
N ASN A 4 -0.07 16.89 -0.56
CA ASN A 4 0.20 18.16 0.15
C ASN A 4 -0.83 18.44 1.22
N GLU A 5 -2.10 18.19 0.92
CA GLU A 5 -3.19 18.34 1.89
C GLU A 5 -3.07 17.34 3.03
N LEU A 6 -2.67 16.11 2.72
CA LEU A 6 -2.43 15.09 3.73
C LEU A 6 -1.27 15.48 4.65
N VAL A 7 -0.19 16.04 4.12
CA VAL A 7 0.95 16.53 4.92
C VAL A 7 0.48 17.61 5.90
N ARG A 8 -0.36 18.53 5.46
CA ARG A 8 -0.93 19.57 6.33
C ARG A 8 -1.78 18.96 7.45
N ALA A 9 -2.60 18.00 7.11
CA ALA A 9 -3.44 17.31 8.10
C ALA A 9 -2.58 16.58 9.13
N ILE A 10 -1.52 15.91 8.71
CA ILE A 10 -0.57 15.25 9.60
C ILE A 10 0.09 16.27 10.53
N ALA A 11 0.56 17.38 9.99
CA ALA A 11 1.20 18.43 10.78
C ALA A 11 0.26 18.96 11.86
N ASN A 12 -0.99 19.21 11.51
CA ASN A 12 -2.00 19.70 12.45
C ASN A 12 -2.33 18.66 13.53
N ASN A 13 -2.53 17.41 13.14
CA ASN A 13 -2.90 16.35 14.08
C ASN A 13 -1.74 15.96 15.01
N ALA A 14 -0.51 16.01 14.53
CA ALA A 14 0.66 15.63 15.30
C ALA A 14 1.30 16.80 16.05
N GLY A 15 0.91 18.04 15.74
CA GLY A 15 1.52 19.21 16.35
C GLY A 15 2.95 19.44 15.91
N ILE A 16 3.28 19.13 14.66
CA ILE A 16 4.60 19.27 14.09
C ILE A 16 4.57 20.23 12.89
N THR A 17 5.76 20.61 12.41
CA THR A 17 5.87 21.49 11.25
C THR A 17 5.48 20.76 9.95
N LEU A 18 5.17 21.52 8.91
CA LEU A 18 4.91 20.97 7.59
C LEU A 18 6.12 20.18 7.07
N LYS A 19 7.31 20.71 7.31
CA LYS A 19 8.56 20.05 6.91
C LYS A 19 8.70 18.68 7.58
N ASP A 20 8.50 18.62 8.88
CA ASP A 20 8.61 17.37 9.64
C ASP A 20 7.52 16.38 9.22
N ALA A 21 6.31 16.86 8.96
CA ALA A 21 5.21 16.02 8.50
C ALA A 21 5.51 15.41 7.12
N ALA A 22 6.09 16.19 6.21
CA ALA A 22 6.48 15.71 4.89
C ALA A 22 7.57 14.63 4.98
N ILE A 23 8.58 14.86 5.81
CA ILE A 23 9.67 13.90 6.05
C ILE A 23 9.09 12.60 6.66
N ALA A 24 8.21 12.73 7.64
CA ALA A 24 7.59 11.58 8.30
C ALA A 24 6.76 10.74 7.31
N LEU A 25 5.97 11.39 6.46
CA LEU A 25 5.17 10.68 5.46
C LEU A 25 6.04 9.96 4.44
N ASP A 26 7.08 10.63 3.93
CA ASP A 26 8.00 10.01 2.98
C ASP A 26 8.75 8.84 3.62
N GLY A 27 9.17 8.98 4.87
CA GLY A 27 9.80 7.92 5.63
C GLY A 27 8.86 6.72 5.85
N PHE A 28 7.60 6.99 6.12
CA PHE A 28 6.58 5.95 6.25
C PHE A 28 6.42 5.15 4.95
N ILE A 29 6.27 5.85 3.83
CA ILE A 29 6.12 5.21 2.52
C ILE A 29 7.36 4.37 2.19
N SER A 30 8.56 4.91 2.44
CA SER A 30 9.81 4.19 2.19
C SER A 30 9.94 2.95 3.07
N ALA A 31 9.60 3.05 4.34
CA ALA A 31 9.67 1.93 5.27
C ALA A 31 8.69 0.81 4.87
N VAL A 32 7.46 1.17 4.50
CA VAL A 32 6.47 0.19 4.00
C VAL A 32 6.96 -0.47 2.73
N THR A 33 7.50 0.32 1.80
CA THR A 33 8.03 -0.20 0.53
C THR A 33 9.16 -1.20 0.77
N ASP A 34 10.11 -0.85 1.62
CA ASP A 34 11.25 -1.73 1.92
C ASP A 34 10.80 -3.02 2.61
N GLY A 35 9.87 -2.93 3.55
CA GLY A 35 9.31 -4.09 4.23
C GLY A 35 8.59 -5.03 3.25
N LEU A 36 7.78 -4.48 2.36
CA LEU A 36 7.07 -5.28 1.36
C LEU A 36 8.02 -5.93 0.36
N LYS A 37 9.10 -5.24 -0.04
CA LYS A 37 10.13 -5.82 -0.92
C LYS A 37 10.88 -6.96 -0.25
N ALA A 38 11.03 -6.90 1.07
CA ALA A 38 11.64 -7.96 1.87
C ALA A 38 10.69 -9.15 2.14
N GLY A 39 9.45 -9.06 1.67
CA GLY A 39 8.45 -10.11 1.86
C GLY A 39 7.75 -10.06 3.21
N GLU A 40 7.88 -8.96 3.93
CA GLU A 40 7.25 -8.78 5.23
C GLU A 40 5.83 -8.24 5.10
N LYS A 41 4.97 -8.65 6.02
CA LYS A 41 3.65 -8.06 6.21
C LYS A 41 3.78 -6.97 7.27
N ILE A 42 3.28 -5.78 6.96
CA ILE A 42 3.34 -4.66 7.89
C ILE A 42 1.95 -4.47 8.51
N GLN A 43 1.85 -4.72 9.79
CA GLN A 43 0.59 -4.61 10.52
C GLN A 43 0.62 -3.43 11.47
N ILE A 44 -0.37 -2.53 11.32
CA ILE A 44 -0.53 -1.39 12.21
C ILE A 44 -1.78 -1.64 13.05
N SER A 45 -1.57 -1.87 14.34
CA SER A 45 -2.68 -2.16 15.26
C SER A 45 -3.72 -1.05 15.25
N GLY A 46 -4.99 -1.43 15.11
CA GLY A 46 -6.10 -0.48 15.09
C GLY A 46 -6.28 0.28 13.77
N PHE A 47 -5.48 -0.01 12.77
CA PHE A 47 -5.59 0.65 11.45
C PHE A 47 -5.76 -0.36 10.31
N GLY A 48 -4.76 -1.19 10.07
CA GLY A 48 -4.80 -2.16 8.99
C GLY A 48 -3.44 -2.77 8.72
N SER A 49 -3.34 -3.43 7.58
CA SER A 49 -2.08 -4.09 7.22
C SER A 49 -1.76 -3.92 5.74
N PHE A 50 -0.47 -3.85 5.46
CA PHE A 50 0.09 -3.88 4.11
C PHE A 50 0.68 -5.26 3.86
N GLU A 51 0.41 -5.84 2.71
CA GLU A 51 0.94 -7.15 2.33
C GLU A 51 1.17 -7.24 0.84
N ILE A 52 1.98 -8.20 0.44
CA ILE A 52 2.18 -8.52 -0.97
C ILE A 52 1.30 -9.71 -1.31
N LYS A 53 0.49 -9.56 -2.35
CA LYS A 53 -0.24 -10.65 -2.97
C LYS A 53 0.51 -11.13 -4.19
N GLU A 54 0.70 -12.43 -4.29
CA GLU A 54 1.34 -13.02 -5.45
C GLU A 54 0.28 -13.56 -6.40
N LYS A 55 0.37 -13.17 -7.67
CA LYS A 55 -0.38 -13.80 -8.74
C LYS A 55 0.52 -14.82 -9.41
N PRO A 56 0.13 -16.09 -9.46
CA PRO A 56 0.95 -17.12 -10.12
C PRO A 56 1.02 -16.86 -11.62
N ALA A 57 2.08 -17.36 -12.25
CA ALA A 57 2.18 -17.37 -13.69
C ALA A 57 1.03 -18.21 -14.27
N ARG A 58 0.47 -17.76 -15.36
CA ARG A 58 -0.63 -18.46 -16.04
C ARG A 58 -0.52 -18.32 -17.55
N GLU A 59 -1.19 -19.22 -18.26
CA GLU A 59 -1.33 -19.10 -19.71
C GLU A 59 -2.61 -18.37 -20.04
N GLY A 60 -2.55 -17.50 -21.04
CA GLY A 60 -3.68 -16.81 -21.57
C GLY A 60 -3.68 -16.86 -23.10
N PHE A 61 -4.67 -16.25 -23.71
CA PHE A 61 -4.78 -16.16 -25.16
C PHE A 61 -4.84 -14.71 -25.59
N ASN A 62 -4.15 -14.41 -26.71
CA ASN A 62 -4.31 -13.12 -27.36
C ASN A 62 -5.64 -13.17 -28.14
N PRO A 63 -6.64 -12.34 -27.77
CA PRO A 63 -7.95 -12.40 -28.43
C PRO A 63 -7.93 -11.98 -29.88
N LYS A 64 -6.88 -11.28 -30.33
CA LYS A 64 -6.75 -10.85 -31.74
C LYS A 64 -6.14 -11.93 -32.63
N THR A 65 -5.20 -12.70 -32.10
CA THR A 65 -4.47 -13.70 -32.88
C THR A 65 -4.77 -15.13 -32.50
N GLY A 66 -5.38 -15.34 -31.35
CA GLY A 66 -5.65 -16.68 -30.79
C GLY A 66 -4.40 -17.39 -30.28
N GLU A 67 -3.26 -16.70 -30.25
CA GLU A 67 -2.01 -17.27 -29.77
C GLU A 67 -1.98 -17.39 -28.25
N LYS A 68 -1.35 -18.46 -27.77
CA LYS A 68 -1.10 -18.61 -26.35
C LYS A 68 -0.02 -17.63 -25.91
N ILE A 69 -0.29 -16.92 -24.82
CA ILE A 69 0.68 -16.03 -24.19
C ILE A 69 0.94 -16.49 -22.77
N SER A 70 2.18 -16.39 -22.33
CA SER A 70 2.55 -16.66 -20.96
C SER A 70 2.44 -15.36 -20.15
N ILE A 71 1.62 -15.38 -19.10
CA ILE A 71 1.52 -14.25 -18.16
C ILE A 71 2.42 -14.59 -16.98
N SER A 72 3.45 -13.78 -16.80
CA SER A 72 4.42 -13.97 -15.71
C SER A 72 3.77 -13.80 -14.34
N ALA A 73 4.30 -14.50 -13.36
CA ALA A 73 3.95 -14.26 -11.97
C ALA A 73 4.26 -12.81 -11.61
N SER A 74 3.38 -12.19 -10.84
CA SER A 74 3.56 -10.81 -10.40
C SER A 74 3.28 -10.67 -8.90
N LYS A 75 3.93 -9.68 -8.29
CA LYS A 75 3.71 -9.33 -6.90
C LYS A 75 2.98 -7.99 -6.86
N ILE A 76 1.87 -7.94 -6.14
CA ILE A 76 1.02 -6.76 -6.06
C ILE A 76 0.91 -6.32 -4.60
N PRO A 77 1.31 -5.08 -4.27
CA PRO A 77 1.08 -4.57 -2.92
C PRO A 77 -0.41 -4.35 -2.69
N ALA A 78 -0.87 -4.69 -1.50
CA ALA A 78 -2.26 -4.53 -1.10
C ALA A 78 -2.35 -4.02 0.32
N PHE A 79 -3.38 -3.22 0.59
CA PHE A 79 -3.70 -2.73 1.92
C PHE A 79 -5.07 -3.21 2.32
N LYS A 80 -5.21 -3.65 3.58
CA LYS A 80 -6.48 -4.10 4.13
C LYS A 80 -6.72 -3.40 5.46
N PHE A 81 -7.84 -2.70 5.58
CA PHE A 81 -8.24 -2.08 6.85
C PHE A 81 -8.56 -3.13 7.91
N GLY A 82 -8.16 -2.87 9.14
CA GLY A 82 -8.50 -3.71 10.27
C GLY A 82 -9.99 -3.61 10.62
N LYS A 83 -10.54 -4.67 11.23
CA LYS A 83 -11.95 -4.73 11.62
C LYS A 83 -12.31 -3.59 12.57
N ALA A 84 -11.50 -3.38 13.60
CA ALA A 84 -11.75 -2.32 14.57
C ALA A 84 -11.79 -0.94 13.93
N TYR A 85 -10.91 -0.68 12.96
CA TYR A 85 -10.89 0.57 12.22
C TYR A 85 -12.14 0.75 11.38
N LYS A 86 -12.56 -0.31 10.67
CA LYS A 86 -13.81 -0.28 9.87
C LYS A 86 -15.02 -0.03 10.76
N ASP A 87 -15.09 -0.70 11.88
CA ASP A 87 -16.22 -0.60 12.81
C ASP A 87 -16.34 0.80 13.42
N SER A 88 -15.24 1.56 13.49
CA SER A 88 -15.26 2.92 14.02
C SER A 88 -16.06 3.92 13.17
N PHE A 89 -16.37 3.57 11.93
CA PHE A 89 -17.16 4.41 11.02
C PHE A 89 -18.65 4.14 11.10
N ASN A 90 -19.10 3.18 11.88
CA ASN A 90 -20.51 2.79 11.98
C ASN A 90 -21.08 3.00 13.36
#